data_bd09a6569304b39f290de1bb28fa6b8c
#
_entry.id   bd09a6569304b39f290de1bb28fa6b8c
#
_cell.length_a   1.000
_cell.length_b   1.000
_cell.length_c   1.000
_cell.angle_alpha   90.00
_cell.angle_beta   90.00
_cell.angle_gamma   90.00
#
_symmetry.space_group_name_H-M   'P 1'
#
loop_
_entity.id
_entity.type
_entity.pdbx_description
1 polymer ?
#
loop_
_entity_poly.entity_id
_entity_poly.type
_entity_poly.pdbx_seq_one_letter_code
_entity_poly.pdbx_strand_id
1 'polypeptide(L)'
;MNQQIKYRNRYNSPKGITIVALVVTIVIMLILVGVTVTIAINGGLIGTAKDSKEETRYTQVLAEKEMWESEKRSTDRFGAKAETLEEFVERLKKEKILTEEEGKQILELGFVTIEKKDILLDGKRNVADASLWDYQLDTKTNFVTITRYLGTTDNLTELTIPNFLLIDGKEYRVTKIEGHDAWQAIANFNGNVIISKGITEIGKASFNGANKITGVEIPDSVTLISDYAFQYCRSLTKIRIPGSVKKIGNWWDNVNGQVFNGCSNLKEVIFEEGIEEISGRAFDSCSKVEEWNLPKSLKRIGQWAFSSIGVEEFNIPENVESIYASFLSSSNLVKVNVDSNNKYFTSVDGILFDKNITRLIKYPEKRGSSSYEVPNTVNTIDANAFISCKNLQTIVIADSVEKIGDSAFYGSKLKTINLGGGITNINNKPFYGALNLTNINVITENDKYESENGVLFNKGKTILIKCPPAIINGEVYEIPNTVVEIGPQSFYRSQIKNVIIPSSVKKIGSESFFQCYNLEELNLSEGLERIEWRALQQCNKIKTIVVPSSVTYIDKECFRSMGRINQNNDKKSWGLNS
;
A
#
# COMPACT_ATOMS: atom_id res chain seq x y z
N MET A 1 -32.78 0.95 62.83
CA MET A 1 -32.96 -0.42 63.39
C MET A 1 -32.21 -1.38 62.51
N ASN A 2 -31.07 -1.83 63.03
CA ASN A 2 -30.16 -2.76 62.37
C ASN A 2 -30.69 -4.17 62.36
N GLN A 3 -30.54 -4.90 61.26
CA GLN A 3 -30.38 -6.34 61.33
C GLN A 3 -29.31 -6.77 60.37
N GLN A 4 -28.16 -7.16 60.94
CA GLN A 4 -27.10 -7.92 60.31
C GLN A 4 -27.55 -9.37 60.12
N ILE A 5 -27.39 -9.90 58.92
CA ILE A 5 -27.51 -11.34 58.66
C ILE A 5 -26.10 -11.89 58.51
N LYS A 6 -25.69 -12.71 59.50
CA LYS A 6 -24.49 -13.54 59.48
C LYS A 6 -24.71 -14.72 58.52
N TYR A 7 -23.92 -14.86 57.50
CA TYR A 7 -23.80 -16.11 56.77
C TYR A 7 -22.64 -16.96 57.34
N ARG A 8 -23.01 -18.13 57.78
CA ARG A 8 -22.15 -19.16 58.34
C ARG A 8 -21.65 -20.04 57.19
N ASN A 9 -20.32 -20.08 56.92
CA ASN A 9 -19.69 -21.03 56.02
C ASN A 9 -19.82 -22.46 56.59
N ARG A 10 -20.36 -23.35 55.76
CA ARG A 10 -20.08 -24.78 55.76
C ARG A 10 -20.27 -25.31 54.35
N TYR A 11 -19.14 -25.56 53.65
CA TYR A 11 -19.09 -26.56 52.59
C TYR A 11 -17.74 -27.24 52.66
N ASN A 12 -17.74 -28.42 53.28
CA ASN A 12 -16.84 -29.50 52.91
C ASN A 12 -17.48 -30.15 51.69
N SER A 13 -16.82 -30.14 50.53
CA SER A 13 -17.17 -30.94 49.37
C SER A 13 -15.95 -31.62 48.76
N PRO A 14 -16.12 -32.85 48.28
CA PRO A 14 -15.04 -33.64 47.72
C PRO A 14 -14.63 -33.06 46.36
N LYS A 15 -13.35 -33.23 46.04
CA LYS A 15 -12.66 -32.96 44.76
C LYS A 15 -13.59 -32.69 43.58
N GLY A 16 -14.00 -31.46 43.41
CA GLY A 16 -14.74 -30.95 42.25
C GLY A 16 -13.79 -30.22 41.32
N ILE A 17 -13.83 -30.59 40.04
CA ILE A 17 -13.24 -29.84 38.93
C ILE A 17 -13.62 -28.37 39.14
N THR A 18 -12.61 -27.49 39.21
CA THR A 18 -12.87 -26.05 39.35
C THR A 18 -13.66 -25.56 38.13
N ILE A 19 -14.57 -24.62 38.34
CA ILE A 19 -15.38 -24.01 37.25
C ILE A 19 -14.49 -23.54 36.11
N VAL A 20 -13.25 -23.11 36.40
CA VAL A 20 -12.25 -22.70 35.40
C VAL A 20 -11.82 -23.89 34.54
N ALA A 21 -11.56 -25.08 35.12
CA ALA A 21 -11.20 -26.27 34.37
C ALA A 21 -12.39 -26.75 33.48
N LEU A 22 -13.61 -26.63 33.96
CA LEU A 22 -14.81 -26.97 33.17
C LEU A 22 -15.02 -25.99 32.02
N VAL A 23 -14.84 -24.68 32.23
CA VAL A 23 -14.96 -23.66 31.19
C VAL A 23 -13.87 -23.80 30.16
N VAL A 24 -12.61 -24.06 30.54
CA VAL A 24 -11.49 -24.31 29.63
C VAL A 24 -11.74 -25.57 28.80
N THR A 25 -12.24 -26.64 29.40
CA THR A 25 -12.58 -27.89 28.66
C THR A 25 -13.72 -27.67 27.67
N ILE A 26 -14.74 -26.88 28.02
CA ILE A 26 -15.85 -26.54 27.12
C ILE A 26 -15.37 -25.64 25.98
N VAL A 27 -14.49 -24.65 26.24
CA VAL A 27 -13.92 -23.78 25.21
C VAL A 27 -13.03 -24.58 24.25
N ILE A 28 -12.21 -25.50 24.76
CA ILE A 28 -11.38 -26.39 23.93
C ILE A 28 -12.27 -27.33 23.10
N MET A 29 -13.34 -27.91 23.68
CA MET A 29 -14.29 -28.72 22.90
C MET A 29 -15.03 -27.92 21.83
N LEU A 30 -15.42 -26.67 22.11
CA LEU A 30 -16.08 -25.81 21.14
C LEU A 30 -15.12 -25.38 20.00
N ILE A 31 -13.84 -25.15 20.31
CA ILE A 31 -12.81 -24.86 19.30
C ILE A 31 -12.54 -26.11 18.45
N LEU A 32 -12.38 -27.27 19.06
CA LEU A 32 -12.16 -28.55 18.35
C LEU A 32 -13.35 -28.94 17.46
N VAL A 33 -14.58 -28.73 17.92
CA VAL A 33 -15.80 -28.99 17.13
C VAL A 33 -15.97 -27.95 16.04
N GLY A 34 -15.69 -26.67 16.31
CA GLY A 34 -15.77 -25.60 15.32
C GLY A 34 -14.76 -25.77 14.18
N VAL A 35 -13.54 -26.17 14.48
CA VAL A 35 -12.49 -26.41 13.47
C VAL A 35 -12.82 -27.64 12.62
N THR A 36 -13.29 -28.72 13.24
CA THR A 36 -13.67 -29.96 12.49
C THR A 36 -14.87 -29.73 11.57
N VAL A 37 -15.84 -28.93 11.96
CA VAL A 37 -17.03 -28.64 11.13
C VAL A 37 -16.71 -27.72 9.97
N THR A 38 -15.82 -26.74 10.16
CA THR A 38 -15.43 -25.81 9.08
C THR A 38 -14.57 -26.49 8.01
N ILE A 39 -13.73 -27.46 8.39
CA ILE A 39 -12.88 -28.22 7.46
C ILE A 39 -13.71 -29.21 6.61
N ALA A 40 -14.81 -29.74 7.14
CA ALA A 40 -15.68 -30.69 6.42
C ALA A 40 -16.51 -30.02 5.30
N ILE A 41 -16.67 -28.71 5.30
CA ILE A 41 -17.54 -27.97 4.36
C ILE A 41 -16.79 -27.40 3.15
N ASN A 42 -15.48 -27.15 3.20
CA ASN A 42 -14.76 -26.31 2.23
C ASN A 42 -13.61 -26.94 1.45
N GLY A 43 -13.50 -28.23 1.24
CA GLY A 43 -12.42 -28.51 0.32
C GLY A 43 -11.92 -29.93 0.12
N GLY A 44 -11.45 -30.20 -1.03
CA GLY A 44 -10.96 -31.43 -1.62
C GLY A 44 -10.07 -32.35 -0.76
N LEU A 45 -10.36 -33.60 -0.79
CA LEU A 45 -10.10 -34.62 0.24
C LEU A 45 -8.68 -35.19 0.35
N ILE A 46 -7.64 -34.68 -0.31
CA ILE A 46 -6.33 -35.40 -0.34
C ILE A 46 -5.11 -34.54 0.10
N GLY A 47 -5.15 -33.20 0.01
CA GLY A 47 -4.04 -32.32 0.48
C GLY A 47 -4.10 -31.99 1.96
N THR A 48 -5.28 -32.05 2.55
CA THR A 48 -5.59 -31.46 3.87
C THR A 48 -5.37 -32.41 5.06
N ALA A 49 -5.20 -33.69 4.86
CA ALA A 49 -5.13 -34.66 5.96
C ALA A 49 -3.80 -34.56 6.76
N LYS A 50 -2.71 -34.22 6.12
CA LYS A 50 -1.39 -34.09 6.79
C LYS A 50 -1.31 -32.76 7.57
N ASP A 51 -1.77 -31.67 6.96
CA ASP A 51 -1.75 -30.33 7.57
C ASP A 51 -2.74 -30.23 8.74
N SER A 52 -3.91 -30.86 8.63
CA SER A 52 -4.89 -30.87 9.72
C SER A 52 -4.43 -31.67 10.93
N LYS A 53 -3.64 -32.72 10.73
CA LYS A 53 -3.07 -33.51 11.81
C LYS A 53 -1.97 -32.77 12.55
N GLU A 54 -1.13 -32.02 11.83
CA GLU A 54 -0.09 -31.16 12.41
C GLU A 54 -0.73 -29.97 13.16
N GLU A 55 -1.77 -29.35 12.62
CA GLU A 55 -2.52 -28.27 13.27
C GLU A 55 -3.18 -28.75 14.58
N THR A 56 -3.71 -29.97 14.59
CA THR A 56 -4.31 -30.57 15.79
C THR A 56 -3.26 -30.84 16.86
N ARG A 57 -2.10 -31.38 16.48
CA ARG A 57 -0.96 -31.60 17.39
C ARG A 57 -0.46 -30.29 17.99
N TYR A 58 -0.27 -29.26 17.18
CA TYR A 58 0.16 -27.95 17.64
C TYR A 58 -0.80 -27.35 18.67
N THR A 59 -2.09 -27.37 18.39
CA THR A 59 -3.13 -26.87 19.29
C THR A 59 -3.14 -27.65 20.61
N GLN A 60 -2.90 -28.96 20.55
CA GLN A 60 -2.80 -29.81 21.72
C GLN A 60 -1.56 -29.47 22.58
N VAL A 61 -0.40 -29.26 21.99
CA VAL A 61 0.81 -28.84 22.72
C VAL A 61 0.63 -27.48 23.38
N LEU A 62 -0.01 -26.52 22.71
CA LEU A 62 -0.30 -25.22 23.33
C LEU A 62 -1.25 -25.33 24.53
N ALA A 63 -2.28 -26.13 24.41
CA ALA A 63 -3.24 -26.35 25.50
C ALA A 63 -2.56 -27.02 26.73
N GLU A 64 -1.72 -28.03 26.51
CA GLU A 64 -0.95 -28.69 27.54
C GLU A 64 0.06 -27.72 28.20
N LYS A 65 0.73 -26.87 27.42
CA LYS A 65 1.62 -25.81 27.93
C LYS A 65 0.88 -24.83 28.83
N GLU A 66 -0.27 -24.31 28.41
CA GLU A 66 -1.07 -23.40 29.22
C GLU A 66 -1.53 -24.03 30.54
N MET A 67 -1.91 -25.31 30.51
CA MET A 67 -2.25 -26.06 31.73
C MET A 67 -1.05 -26.20 32.64
N TRP A 68 0.11 -26.62 32.12
CA TRP A 68 1.35 -26.77 32.89
C TRP A 68 1.81 -25.46 33.53
N GLU A 69 1.80 -24.33 32.79
CA GLU A 69 2.12 -23.01 33.31
C GLU A 69 1.11 -22.52 34.38
N SER A 70 -0.17 -22.89 34.23
CA SER A 70 -1.21 -22.57 35.19
C SER A 70 -1.04 -23.37 36.48
N GLU A 71 -0.71 -24.65 36.38
CA GLU A 71 -0.41 -25.52 37.53
C GLU A 71 0.84 -25.05 38.25
N LYS A 72 1.92 -24.71 37.52
CA LYS A 72 3.15 -24.15 38.10
C LYS A 72 2.87 -22.88 38.89
N ARG A 73 2.10 -21.93 38.34
CA ARG A 73 1.69 -20.71 39.07
C ARG A 73 0.82 -20.98 40.28
N SER A 74 0.03 -22.05 40.26
CA SER A 74 -0.82 -22.50 41.37
C SER A 74 -0.01 -23.17 42.45
N THR A 75 0.93 -24.05 42.10
CA THR A 75 1.79 -24.78 43.03
C THR A 75 2.81 -23.90 43.73
N ASP A 76 3.37 -22.89 43.04
CA ASP A 76 4.23 -21.84 43.64
C ASP A 76 3.49 -21.04 44.74
N ARG A 77 2.15 -20.92 44.60
CA ARG A 77 1.31 -20.26 45.62
C ARG A 77 0.97 -21.14 46.82
N PHE A 78 0.96 -22.46 46.67
CA PHE A 78 0.45 -23.41 47.68
C PHE A 78 1.51 -24.41 48.17
N GLY A 79 2.77 -24.30 47.72
CA GLY A 79 3.88 -25.11 48.23
C GLY A 79 3.87 -26.58 47.80
N ALA A 80 3.14 -26.97 46.78
CA ALA A 80 3.16 -28.31 46.19
C ALA A 80 4.31 -28.44 45.16
N LYS A 81 4.79 -29.66 44.92
CA LYS A 81 5.83 -29.91 43.90
C LYS A 81 5.21 -29.85 42.50
N ALA A 82 5.58 -28.88 41.68
CA ALA A 82 5.15 -28.78 40.29
C ALA A 82 5.93 -29.77 39.39
N GLU A 83 5.31 -30.26 38.32
CA GLU A 83 5.96 -31.04 37.27
C GLU A 83 7.11 -30.21 36.66
N THR A 84 8.31 -30.76 36.53
CA THR A 84 9.45 -30.09 35.89
C THR A 84 9.24 -30.03 34.36
N LEU A 85 10.02 -29.20 33.67
CA LEU A 85 9.98 -29.13 32.21
C LEU A 85 10.31 -30.49 31.55
N GLU A 86 11.31 -31.18 32.12
CA GLU A 86 11.72 -32.49 31.67
C GLU A 86 10.59 -33.53 31.82
N GLU A 87 9.98 -33.57 33.01
CA GLU A 87 8.87 -34.48 33.30
C GLU A 87 7.67 -34.20 32.35
N PHE A 88 7.38 -32.94 32.11
CA PHE A 88 6.32 -32.51 31.17
C PHE A 88 6.60 -32.96 29.72
N VAL A 89 7.83 -32.70 29.23
CA VAL A 89 8.23 -33.09 27.86
C VAL A 89 8.19 -34.62 27.70
N GLU A 90 8.70 -35.37 28.69
CA GLU A 90 8.68 -36.84 28.66
C GLU A 90 7.23 -37.39 28.67
N ARG A 91 6.32 -36.75 29.40
CA ARG A 91 4.90 -37.12 29.38
C ARG A 91 4.31 -36.90 27.98
N LEU A 92 4.52 -35.76 27.34
CA LEU A 92 4.00 -35.48 26.01
C LEU A 92 4.60 -36.38 24.91
N LYS A 93 5.85 -36.78 25.04
CA LYS A 93 6.49 -37.78 24.17
C LYS A 93 5.84 -39.14 24.34
N LYS A 94 5.61 -39.57 25.57
CA LYS A 94 4.93 -40.83 25.89
C LYS A 94 3.49 -40.89 25.35
N GLU A 95 2.79 -39.75 25.37
CA GLU A 95 1.44 -39.58 24.83
C GLU A 95 1.43 -39.42 23.29
N LYS A 96 2.59 -39.46 22.64
CA LYS A 96 2.77 -39.24 21.20
C LYS A 96 2.28 -37.87 20.68
N ILE A 97 2.23 -36.91 21.56
CA ILE A 97 1.91 -35.50 21.24
C ILE A 97 3.16 -34.81 20.69
N LEU A 98 4.35 -35.14 21.23
CA LEU A 98 5.64 -34.70 20.75
C LEU A 98 6.46 -35.85 20.18
N THR A 99 7.29 -35.57 19.18
CA THR A 99 8.36 -36.46 18.73
C THR A 99 9.57 -36.33 19.66
N GLU A 100 10.52 -37.28 19.57
CA GLU A 100 11.78 -37.22 20.32
C GLU A 100 12.55 -35.92 20.02
N GLU A 101 12.59 -35.51 18.77
CA GLU A 101 13.31 -34.32 18.34
C GLU A 101 12.64 -33.01 18.80
N GLU A 102 11.30 -32.95 18.73
CA GLU A 102 10.53 -31.80 19.26
C GLU A 102 10.71 -31.66 20.77
N GLY A 103 10.67 -32.78 21.50
CA GLY A 103 10.92 -32.80 22.94
C GLY A 103 12.33 -32.32 23.30
N LYS A 104 13.35 -32.74 22.56
CA LYS A 104 14.72 -32.28 22.73
C LYS A 104 14.86 -30.78 22.50
N GLN A 105 14.22 -30.24 21.46
CA GLN A 105 14.23 -28.80 21.18
C GLN A 105 13.57 -27.99 22.29
N ILE A 106 12.47 -28.48 22.86
CA ILE A 106 11.79 -27.82 23.99
C ILE A 106 12.71 -27.77 25.21
N LEU A 107 13.43 -28.85 25.48
CA LEU A 107 14.37 -28.90 26.61
C LEU A 107 15.58 -28.01 26.41
N GLU A 108 16.11 -27.87 25.20
CA GLU A 108 17.26 -27.02 24.88
C GLU A 108 16.90 -25.52 24.86
N LEU A 109 15.73 -25.14 24.39
CA LEU A 109 15.33 -23.74 24.16
C LEU A 109 14.43 -23.17 25.26
N GLY A 110 13.87 -24.04 26.13
CA GLY A 110 12.84 -23.66 27.09
C GLY A 110 11.48 -23.38 26.45
N PHE A 111 10.42 -23.38 27.26
CA PHE A 111 9.05 -23.10 26.79
C PHE A 111 8.82 -21.66 26.33
N VAL A 112 9.79 -20.78 26.47
CA VAL A 112 9.63 -19.34 26.15
C VAL A 112 9.31 -19.10 24.67
N THR A 113 9.47 -20.12 23.81
CA THR A 113 9.38 -19.98 22.35
C THR A 113 8.65 -21.11 21.60
N ILE A 114 7.75 -21.87 22.23
CA ILE A 114 6.90 -22.80 21.45
C ILE A 114 5.89 -21.97 20.65
N GLU A 115 6.32 -21.55 19.49
CA GLU A 115 5.41 -21.05 18.45
C GLU A 115 5.05 -22.23 17.53
N LYS A 116 3.90 -22.14 16.84
CA LYS A 116 3.45 -23.11 15.81
C LYS A 116 4.58 -23.58 14.90
N LYS A 117 5.49 -22.68 14.52
CA LYS A 117 6.68 -22.91 13.69
C LYS A 117 7.71 -23.89 14.28
N ASP A 118 7.77 -24.07 15.59
CA ASP A 118 8.76 -24.93 16.23
C ASP A 118 8.34 -26.40 16.21
N ILE A 119 7.05 -26.67 16.10
CA ILE A 119 6.47 -28.02 16.02
C ILE A 119 6.38 -28.50 14.57
N LEU A 120 6.28 -27.57 13.62
CA LEU A 120 6.18 -27.87 12.18
C LEU A 120 7.51 -28.18 11.48
N LEU A 121 8.63 -28.29 12.21
CA LEU A 121 9.90 -28.78 11.68
C LEU A 121 9.86 -30.30 11.53
N ASP A 122 9.11 -30.81 10.60
CA ASP A 122 8.88 -32.23 10.23
C ASP A 122 10.18 -33.04 10.03
N GLY A 123 11.11 -33.02 11.00
CA GLY A 123 12.37 -33.77 11.00
C GLY A 123 13.34 -33.43 9.86
N LYS A 124 12.99 -32.54 8.92
CA LYS A 124 13.83 -32.14 7.82
C LYS A 124 14.68 -30.92 8.19
N ARG A 125 15.78 -31.19 8.90
CA ARG A 125 16.82 -30.20 9.12
C ARG A 125 17.61 -30.01 7.84
N ASN A 126 17.62 -28.79 7.32
CA ASN A 126 18.53 -28.39 6.26
C ASN A 126 19.66 -27.58 6.88
N VAL A 127 20.70 -28.30 7.29
CA VAL A 127 21.90 -27.71 7.91
C VAL A 127 22.90 -27.38 6.83
N ALA A 128 23.34 -26.12 6.77
CA ALA A 128 24.40 -25.68 5.87
C ALA A 128 25.63 -25.18 6.64
N ASP A 129 26.78 -25.27 6.00
CA ASP A 129 28.01 -24.69 6.50
C ASP A 129 27.91 -23.15 6.49
N ALA A 130 28.21 -22.52 7.61
CA ALA A 130 28.14 -21.08 7.76
C ALA A 130 29.10 -20.31 6.83
N SER A 131 30.17 -20.95 6.34
CA SER A 131 31.13 -20.33 5.40
C SER A 131 30.51 -19.90 4.07
N LEU A 132 29.35 -20.45 3.72
CA LEU A 132 28.60 -20.09 2.50
C LEU A 132 27.62 -18.92 2.71
N TRP A 133 27.52 -18.38 3.92
CA TRP A 133 26.51 -17.39 4.27
C TRP A 133 27.07 -16.26 5.13
N ASP A 134 26.76 -15.03 4.79
CA ASP A 134 26.81 -13.94 5.77
C ASP A 134 25.59 -14.02 6.65
N TYR A 135 25.79 -13.85 7.95
CA TYR A 135 24.74 -13.98 8.94
C TYR A 135 24.94 -13.08 10.15
N GLN A 136 23.86 -12.87 10.89
CA GLN A 136 23.87 -12.23 12.19
C GLN A 136 23.34 -13.24 13.22
N LEU A 137 24.11 -13.51 14.28
CA LEU A 137 23.71 -14.35 15.38
C LEU A 137 23.22 -13.47 16.54
N ASP A 138 21.95 -13.63 16.90
CA ASP A 138 21.45 -13.06 18.15
C ASP A 138 21.84 -13.97 19.32
N THR A 139 22.81 -13.54 20.11
CA THR A 139 23.34 -14.31 21.24
C THR A 139 22.37 -14.48 22.41
N LYS A 140 21.27 -13.71 22.43
CA LYS A 140 20.23 -13.82 23.47
C LYS A 140 19.23 -14.93 23.15
N THR A 141 18.85 -15.05 21.87
CA THR A 141 17.86 -16.05 21.40
C THR A 141 18.50 -17.27 20.78
N ASN A 142 19.80 -17.21 20.44
CA ASN A 142 20.52 -18.19 19.63
C ASN A 142 19.91 -18.39 18.23
N PHE A 143 19.20 -17.38 17.70
CA PHE A 143 18.67 -17.40 16.35
C PHE A 143 19.58 -16.68 15.37
N VAL A 144 19.53 -17.13 14.12
CA VAL A 144 20.34 -16.59 13.03
C VAL A 144 19.43 -15.86 12.02
N THR A 145 19.89 -14.68 11.62
CA THR A 145 19.40 -13.98 10.43
C THR A 145 20.41 -14.15 9.30
N ILE A 146 20.02 -14.75 8.19
CA ILE A 146 20.85 -14.80 6.98
C ILE A 146 20.76 -13.46 6.27
N THR A 147 21.92 -12.89 5.91
CA THR A 147 22.02 -11.58 5.25
C THR A 147 22.56 -11.66 3.84
N ARG A 148 23.32 -12.72 3.47
CA ARG A 148 23.84 -12.90 2.12
C ARG A 148 24.30 -14.34 1.87
N TYR A 149 24.19 -14.79 0.60
CA TYR A 149 24.83 -15.99 0.11
C TYR A 149 26.23 -15.66 -0.48
N LEU A 150 27.26 -16.40 -0.08
CA LEU A 150 28.66 -16.18 -0.46
C LEU A 150 29.16 -17.19 -1.51
N GLY A 151 28.43 -18.29 -1.70
CA GLY A 151 28.80 -19.35 -2.64
C GLY A 151 28.71 -18.90 -4.11
N THR A 152 29.30 -19.69 -4.99
CA THR A 152 29.16 -19.49 -6.45
C THR A 152 27.78 -19.92 -6.89
N THR A 153 27.18 -19.15 -7.79
CA THR A 153 25.86 -19.45 -8.39
C THR A 153 25.96 -20.05 -9.78
N ASP A 154 27.20 -20.24 -10.29
CA ASP A 154 27.45 -20.82 -11.60
C ASP A 154 26.97 -22.28 -11.63
N ASN A 155 26.14 -22.60 -12.62
CA ASN A 155 25.54 -23.93 -12.81
C ASN A 155 24.48 -24.35 -11.76
N LEU A 156 24.10 -23.51 -10.80
CA LEU A 156 22.97 -23.78 -9.93
C LEU A 156 21.65 -23.40 -10.63
N THR A 157 20.70 -24.33 -10.67
CA THR A 157 19.32 -24.08 -11.10
C THR A 157 18.37 -23.87 -9.91
N GLU A 158 18.82 -24.23 -8.72
CA GLU A 158 18.10 -24.14 -7.49
C GLU A 158 19.02 -23.78 -6.33
N LEU A 159 18.57 -22.88 -5.45
CA LEU A 159 19.27 -22.48 -4.25
C LEU A 159 18.34 -22.68 -3.05
N THR A 160 18.71 -23.57 -2.14
CA THR A 160 17.96 -23.76 -0.90
C THR A 160 18.56 -22.92 0.22
N ILE A 161 17.73 -22.06 0.83
CA ILE A 161 18.10 -21.30 2.03
C ILE A 161 17.89 -22.22 3.25
N PRO A 162 18.94 -22.51 4.05
CA PRO A 162 18.89 -23.47 5.13
C PRO A 162 18.09 -22.94 6.32
N ASN A 163 17.50 -23.83 7.10
CA ASN A 163 16.87 -23.50 8.39
C ASN A 163 17.81 -23.67 9.59
N PHE A 164 19.03 -24.20 9.37
CA PHE A 164 20.10 -24.21 10.37
C PHE A 164 21.46 -23.88 9.73
N LEU A 165 22.33 -23.18 10.48
CA LEU A 165 23.73 -22.97 10.12
C LEU A 165 24.62 -23.67 11.14
N LEU A 166 25.64 -24.39 10.65
CA LEU A 166 26.72 -24.94 11.45
C LEU A 166 27.80 -23.87 11.64
N ILE A 167 27.89 -23.29 12.85
CA ILE A 167 28.83 -22.23 13.22
C ILE A 167 29.73 -22.80 14.34
N ASP A 168 31.02 -22.86 14.10
CA ASP A 168 32.01 -23.39 15.07
C ASP A 168 31.63 -24.75 15.67
N GLY A 169 31.07 -25.65 14.84
CA GLY A 169 30.69 -26.99 15.24
C GLY A 169 29.35 -27.08 15.99
N LYS A 170 28.64 -25.98 16.16
CA LYS A 170 27.30 -25.92 16.78
C LYS A 170 26.24 -25.48 15.76
N GLU A 171 25.09 -26.11 15.78
CA GLU A 171 23.95 -25.74 14.93
C GLU A 171 23.15 -24.61 15.55
N TYR A 172 22.84 -23.61 14.73
CA TYR A 172 21.99 -22.47 15.08
C TYR A 172 20.83 -22.36 14.11
N ARG A 173 19.64 -22.12 14.65
CA ARG A 173 18.41 -22.02 13.87
C ARG A 173 18.33 -20.72 13.10
N VAL A 174 18.04 -20.81 11.81
CA VAL A 174 17.74 -19.67 10.95
C VAL A 174 16.25 -19.38 11.01
N THR A 175 15.87 -18.18 11.45
CA THR A 175 14.47 -17.76 11.54
C THR A 175 14.13 -16.61 10.59
N LYS A 176 15.14 -15.90 10.11
CA LYS A 176 14.97 -14.70 9.29
C LYS A 176 15.94 -14.65 8.12
N ILE A 177 15.47 -14.11 7.01
CA ILE A 177 16.30 -13.67 5.89
C ILE A 177 16.15 -12.16 5.83
N GLU A 178 17.24 -11.38 5.73
CA GLU A 178 17.17 -9.92 5.63
C GLU A 178 18.22 -9.41 4.65
N GLY A 179 17.82 -8.52 3.76
CA GLY A 179 18.73 -7.87 2.82
C GLY A 179 19.47 -6.72 3.51
N HIS A 180 20.77 -6.67 3.37
CA HIS A 180 21.58 -5.48 3.54
C HIS A 180 22.09 -5.08 2.16
N ASP A 181 22.39 -3.82 1.89
CA ASP A 181 22.62 -3.12 0.62
C ASP A 181 23.20 -3.88 -0.61
N ALA A 182 23.42 -5.16 -0.56
CA ALA A 182 23.95 -5.97 -1.65
C ALA A 182 23.68 -7.48 -1.53
N TRP A 183 22.48 -7.94 -1.77
CA TRP A 183 22.26 -9.34 -2.16
C TRP A 183 22.81 -9.60 -3.60
N GLN A 184 23.94 -9.02 -3.94
CA GLN A 184 24.53 -9.11 -5.28
C GLN A 184 24.84 -10.55 -5.71
N ALA A 185 25.13 -11.46 -4.79
CA ALA A 185 25.37 -12.86 -5.13
C ALA A 185 24.09 -13.56 -5.63
N ILE A 186 22.92 -13.28 -5.03
CA ILE A 186 21.63 -13.79 -5.50
C ILE A 186 21.09 -12.96 -6.67
N ALA A 187 21.46 -11.69 -6.80
CA ALA A 187 21.06 -10.86 -7.93
C ALA A 187 21.47 -11.47 -9.29
N ASN A 188 22.54 -12.23 -9.33
CA ASN A 188 23.02 -12.94 -10.54
C ASN A 188 22.56 -14.40 -10.64
N PHE A 189 21.97 -14.97 -9.59
CA PHE A 189 21.46 -16.32 -9.58
C PHE A 189 20.27 -16.45 -10.55
N ASN A 190 20.35 -17.41 -11.46
CA ASN A 190 19.30 -17.69 -12.43
C ASN A 190 18.67 -19.04 -12.12
N GLY A 191 17.60 -19.03 -11.33
CA GLY A 191 16.96 -20.27 -10.90
C GLY A 191 15.86 -20.07 -9.88
N ASN A 192 15.49 -21.18 -9.25
CA ASN A 192 14.48 -21.24 -8.21
C ASN A 192 15.13 -21.10 -6.82
N VAL A 193 14.50 -20.37 -5.91
CA VAL A 193 14.90 -20.28 -4.50
C VAL A 193 13.91 -21.04 -3.64
N ILE A 194 14.40 -21.98 -2.83
CA ILE A 194 13.61 -22.70 -1.85
C ILE A 194 13.94 -22.14 -0.46
N ILE A 195 12.93 -21.63 0.22
CA ILE A 195 13.07 -21.20 1.61
C ILE A 195 12.69 -22.38 2.50
N SER A 196 13.63 -22.85 3.33
CA SER A 196 13.38 -24.01 4.18
C SER A 196 12.31 -23.73 5.23
N LYS A 197 11.48 -24.75 5.51
CA LYS A 197 10.49 -24.73 6.60
C LYS A 197 11.17 -24.42 7.93
N GLY A 198 10.56 -23.54 8.74
CA GLY A 198 11.13 -23.05 10.00
C GLY A 198 11.66 -21.61 9.93
N ILE A 199 11.92 -21.09 8.74
CA ILE A 199 12.13 -19.66 8.53
C ILE A 199 10.77 -18.97 8.64
N THR A 200 10.70 -17.90 9.42
CA THR A 200 9.45 -17.25 9.81
C THR A 200 9.29 -15.85 9.26
N GLU A 201 10.40 -15.26 8.85
CA GLU A 201 10.43 -13.90 8.32
C GLU A 201 11.27 -13.79 7.05
N ILE A 202 10.67 -13.24 6.00
CA ILE A 202 11.36 -12.69 4.83
C ILE A 202 11.44 -11.18 5.07
N GLY A 203 12.59 -10.74 5.59
CA GLY A 203 12.81 -9.38 6.05
C GLY A 203 12.94 -8.35 4.93
N LYS A 204 13.24 -7.12 5.32
CA LYS A 204 13.33 -5.97 4.42
C LYS A 204 14.36 -6.22 3.33
N ALA A 205 13.96 -5.96 2.07
CA ALA A 205 14.82 -6.02 0.88
C ALA A 205 15.56 -7.35 0.66
N SER A 206 15.09 -8.48 1.22
CA SER A 206 15.76 -9.79 1.18
C SER A 206 16.17 -10.23 -0.22
N PHE A 207 15.31 -9.99 -1.23
CA PHE A 207 15.58 -10.33 -2.63
C PHE A 207 15.47 -9.10 -3.55
N ASN A 208 15.63 -7.89 -3.00
CA ASN A 208 15.52 -6.66 -3.79
C ASN A 208 16.53 -6.66 -4.94
N GLY A 209 16.05 -6.48 -6.18
CA GLY A 209 16.88 -6.45 -7.37
C GLY A 209 17.39 -7.82 -7.83
N ALA A 210 16.96 -8.93 -7.23
CA ALA A 210 17.27 -10.29 -7.69
C ALA A 210 16.54 -10.59 -9.01
N ASN A 211 16.94 -9.89 -10.06
CA ASN A 211 16.22 -9.78 -11.32
C ASN A 211 16.27 -11.03 -12.22
N LYS A 212 17.04 -12.06 -11.84
CA LYS A 212 17.15 -13.33 -12.56
C LYS A 212 16.49 -14.51 -11.85
N ILE A 213 16.01 -14.36 -10.61
CA ILE A 213 15.25 -15.40 -9.91
C ILE A 213 13.95 -15.66 -10.68
N THR A 214 13.71 -16.94 -11.01
CA THR A 214 12.53 -17.36 -11.80
C THR A 214 11.36 -17.85 -10.96
N GLY A 215 11.63 -18.35 -9.74
CA GLY A 215 10.66 -18.82 -8.77
C GLY A 215 11.16 -18.67 -7.34
N VAL A 216 10.22 -18.62 -6.39
CA VAL A 216 10.51 -18.67 -4.95
C VAL A 216 9.46 -19.54 -4.27
N GLU A 217 9.89 -20.56 -3.53
CA GLU A 217 9.04 -21.40 -2.71
C GLU A 217 9.03 -20.86 -1.28
N ILE A 218 7.89 -20.31 -0.86
CA ILE A 218 7.68 -19.75 0.48
C ILE A 218 6.94 -20.78 1.34
N PRO A 219 7.54 -21.31 2.42
CA PRO A 219 6.88 -22.29 3.28
C PRO A 219 5.82 -21.63 4.19
N ASP A 220 4.88 -22.44 4.67
CA ASP A 220 3.80 -22.00 5.57
C ASP A 220 4.29 -21.55 6.97
N SER A 221 5.57 -21.77 7.28
CA SER A 221 6.19 -21.20 8.48
C SER A 221 6.43 -19.69 8.41
N VAL A 222 6.44 -19.11 7.20
CA VAL A 222 6.63 -17.66 7.02
C VAL A 222 5.37 -16.92 7.44
N THR A 223 5.51 -15.99 8.37
CA THR A 223 4.41 -15.16 8.90
C THR A 223 4.54 -13.69 8.52
N LEU A 224 5.71 -13.27 8.07
CA LEU A 224 5.99 -11.89 7.66
C LEU A 224 6.80 -11.84 6.37
N ILE A 225 6.31 -11.06 5.41
CA ILE A 225 7.07 -10.61 4.23
C ILE A 225 7.16 -9.08 4.31
N SER A 226 8.36 -8.58 4.57
CA SER A 226 8.61 -7.16 4.84
C SER A 226 8.74 -6.30 3.57
N ASP A 227 8.88 -5.00 3.77
CA ASP A 227 8.98 -4.01 2.71
C ASP A 227 10.13 -4.28 1.75
N TYR A 228 9.91 -4.06 0.46
CA TYR A 228 10.88 -4.24 -0.63
C TYR A 228 11.38 -5.68 -0.80
N ALA A 229 10.84 -6.68 -0.10
CA ALA A 229 11.41 -8.04 -0.03
C ALA A 229 11.70 -8.66 -1.40
N PHE A 230 10.84 -8.46 -2.38
CA PHE A 230 10.98 -8.95 -3.77
C PHE A 230 10.94 -7.83 -4.81
N GLN A 231 11.23 -6.60 -4.41
CA GLN A 231 11.20 -5.47 -5.33
C GLN A 231 12.17 -5.70 -6.51
N TYR A 232 11.69 -5.46 -7.73
CA TYR A 232 12.45 -5.65 -8.98
C TYR A 232 12.94 -7.09 -9.25
N CYS A 233 12.30 -8.13 -8.73
CA CYS A 233 12.51 -9.51 -9.17
C CYS A 233 11.89 -9.71 -10.57
N ARG A 234 12.54 -9.18 -11.58
CA ARG A 234 11.96 -9.03 -12.93
C ARG A 234 11.78 -10.35 -13.70
N SER A 235 12.48 -11.42 -13.34
CA SER A 235 12.31 -12.74 -13.94
C SER A 235 11.33 -13.65 -13.20
N LEU A 236 10.84 -13.22 -12.02
CA LEU A 236 9.86 -13.97 -11.26
C LEU A 236 8.54 -14.05 -12.05
N THR A 237 8.07 -15.28 -12.31
CA THR A 237 6.89 -15.52 -13.15
C THR A 237 5.67 -15.95 -12.36
N LYS A 238 5.87 -16.58 -11.20
CA LYS A 238 4.82 -17.07 -10.31
C LYS A 238 5.26 -16.96 -8.88
N ILE A 239 4.32 -16.65 -7.98
CA ILE A 239 4.54 -16.66 -6.54
C ILE A 239 3.29 -17.17 -5.81
N ARG A 240 3.50 -18.04 -4.81
CA ARG A 240 2.50 -18.43 -3.83
C ARG A 240 2.81 -17.69 -2.52
N ILE A 241 1.82 -17.02 -1.97
CA ILE A 241 1.92 -16.34 -0.67
C ILE A 241 1.05 -17.12 0.32
N PRO A 242 1.66 -17.78 1.32
CA PRO A 242 0.93 -18.63 2.25
C PRO A 242 0.02 -17.82 3.18
N GLY A 243 -1.09 -18.43 3.61
CA GLY A 243 -2.09 -17.80 4.48
C GLY A 243 -1.60 -17.51 5.91
N SER A 244 -0.44 -18.03 6.30
CA SER A 244 0.29 -17.65 7.50
C SER A 244 0.78 -16.20 7.47
N VAL A 245 1.03 -15.65 6.29
CA VAL A 245 1.40 -14.25 6.08
C VAL A 245 0.16 -13.37 6.23
N LYS A 246 0.01 -12.71 7.39
CA LYS A 246 -1.15 -11.82 7.63
C LYS A 246 -1.03 -10.50 6.88
N LYS A 247 0.20 -10.05 6.64
CA LYS A 247 0.49 -8.76 6.00
C LYS A 247 1.55 -8.91 4.94
N ILE A 248 1.30 -8.35 3.77
CA ILE A 248 2.27 -8.21 2.68
C ILE A 248 2.83 -6.80 2.77
N GLY A 249 4.03 -6.66 3.40
CA GLY A 249 4.66 -5.38 3.75
C GLY A 249 4.14 -4.79 5.06
N ASN A 250 4.88 -3.82 5.61
CA ASN A 250 4.61 -3.26 6.94
C ASN A 250 3.71 -2.03 6.93
N TRP A 251 3.62 -1.31 5.80
CA TRP A 251 2.97 0.01 5.71
C TRP A 251 1.86 0.01 4.66
N TRP A 252 0.61 -0.12 5.10
CA TRP A 252 -0.55 -0.06 4.19
C TRP A 252 -0.94 1.38 3.81
N ASP A 253 -0.69 2.36 4.67
CA ASP A 253 -1.13 3.75 4.57
C ASP A 253 -0.16 4.66 3.80
N ASN A 254 0.98 4.13 3.34
CA ASN A 254 1.96 4.90 2.57
C ASN A 254 2.58 4.07 1.43
N VAL A 255 3.50 4.68 0.68
CA VAL A 255 4.11 4.11 -0.53
C VAL A 255 5.35 3.24 -0.27
N ASN A 256 5.68 2.95 0.98
CA ASN A 256 6.96 2.32 1.33
C ASN A 256 6.95 0.78 1.31
N GLY A 257 5.80 0.13 1.24
CA GLY A 257 5.71 -1.33 1.25
C GLY A 257 6.45 -1.99 0.09
N GLN A 258 6.06 -1.71 -1.15
CA GLN A 258 6.74 -2.06 -2.41
C GLN A 258 7.23 -3.51 -2.52
N VAL A 259 6.55 -4.47 -1.89
CA VAL A 259 7.07 -5.85 -1.70
C VAL A 259 7.42 -6.53 -3.02
N PHE A 260 6.52 -6.52 -4.00
CA PHE A 260 6.71 -7.07 -5.35
C PHE A 260 6.73 -5.98 -6.43
N ASN A 261 6.99 -4.73 -6.04
CA ASN A 261 7.03 -3.62 -6.99
C ASN A 261 8.04 -3.90 -8.11
N GLY A 262 7.61 -3.74 -9.36
CA GLY A 262 8.47 -3.93 -10.54
C GLY A 262 8.77 -5.39 -10.91
N CYS A 263 8.04 -6.37 -10.37
CA CYS A 263 8.08 -7.76 -10.83
C CYS A 263 7.38 -7.88 -12.20
N SER A 264 7.96 -7.28 -13.23
CA SER A 264 7.30 -7.02 -14.52
C SER A 264 6.99 -8.27 -15.35
N ASN A 265 7.55 -9.43 -15.02
CA ASN A 265 7.25 -10.71 -15.67
C ASN A 265 6.34 -11.62 -14.83
N LEU A 266 5.91 -11.17 -13.65
CA LEU A 266 5.01 -11.92 -12.80
C LEU A 266 3.66 -12.09 -13.52
N LYS A 267 3.24 -13.35 -13.71
CA LYS A 267 2.02 -13.74 -14.43
C LYS A 267 0.93 -14.26 -13.49
N GLU A 268 1.35 -14.88 -12.39
CA GLU A 268 0.44 -15.51 -11.44
C GLU A 268 0.85 -15.21 -10.01
N VAL A 269 -0.12 -14.78 -9.21
CA VAL A 269 0.01 -14.61 -7.76
C VAL A 269 -1.07 -15.46 -7.10
N ILE A 270 -0.65 -16.46 -6.32
CA ILE A 270 -1.55 -17.31 -5.54
C ILE A 270 -1.58 -16.77 -4.12
N PHE A 271 -2.70 -16.17 -3.75
CA PHE A 271 -2.97 -15.74 -2.37
C PHE A 271 -3.73 -16.85 -1.65
N GLU A 272 -3.21 -17.31 -0.53
CA GLU A 272 -3.97 -18.22 0.34
C GLU A 272 -4.85 -17.43 1.33
N GLU A 273 -5.89 -18.10 1.82
CA GLU A 273 -6.75 -17.54 2.85
C GLU A 273 -5.97 -17.30 4.15
N GLY A 274 -6.22 -16.16 4.77
CA GLY A 274 -5.53 -15.73 5.98
C GLY A 274 -4.75 -14.42 5.83
N ILE A 275 -4.49 -13.97 4.59
CA ILE A 275 -3.87 -12.66 4.30
C ILE A 275 -4.92 -11.57 4.55
N GLU A 276 -4.59 -10.58 5.38
CA GLU A 276 -5.51 -9.53 5.80
C GLU A 276 -5.15 -8.14 5.25
N GLU A 277 -3.88 -7.88 4.99
CA GLU A 277 -3.41 -6.56 4.55
C GLU A 277 -2.43 -6.66 3.38
N ILE A 278 -2.61 -5.79 2.39
CA ILE A 278 -1.67 -5.57 1.29
C ILE A 278 -1.16 -4.12 1.37
N SER A 279 0.14 -3.96 1.54
CA SER A 279 0.77 -2.65 1.75
C SER A 279 0.79 -1.76 0.52
N GLY A 280 1.20 -0.52 0.71
CA GLY A 280 1.35 0.44 -0.38
C GLY A 280 2.38 -0.02 -1.41
N ARG A 281 2.02 0.13 -2.69
CA ARG A 281 2.80 -0.29 -3.88
C ARG A 281 3.24 -1.75 -3.88
N ALA A 282 2.58 -2.62 -3.13
CA ALA A 282 3.00 -4.02 -2.99
C ALA A 282 3.16 -4.73 -4.33
N PHE A 283 2.27 -4.49 -5.29
CA PHE A 283 2.27 -5.07 -6.64
C PHE A 283 2.31 -4.01 -7.75
N ASP A 284 2.83 -2.82 -7.46
CA ASP A 284 2.98 -1.77 -8.47
C ASP A 284 3.87 -2.27 -9.62
N SER A 285 3.43 -2.05 -10.87
CA SER A 285 4.11 -2.46 -12.09
C SER A 285 4.23 -3.99 -12.31
N CYS A 286 3.35 -4.79 -11.69
CA CYS A 286 3.17 -6.22 -12.01
C CYS A 286 2.22 -6.36 -13.21
N SER A 287 2.63 -5.84 -14.37
CA SER A 287 1.74 -5.61 -15.53
C SER A 287 1.35 -6.87 -16.31
N LYS A 288 1.98 -8.02 -16.03
CA LYS A 288 1.70 -9.29 -16.73
C LYS A 288 0.82 -10.24 -15.94
N VAL A 289 0.41 -9.90 -14.72
CA VAL A 289 -0.58 -10.69 -13.98
C VAL A 289 -1.92 -10.55 -14.71
N GLU A 290 -2.47 -11.69 -15.13
CA GLU A 290 -3.69 -11.74 -15.94
C GLU A 290 -4.95 -11.64 -15.08
N GLU A 291 -4.91 -12.15 -13.86
CA GLU A 291 -6.02 -12.15 -12.92
C GLU A 291 -5.52 -11.99 -11.47
N TRP A 292 -6.26 -11.20 -10.69
CA TRP A 292 -6.00 -10.98 -9.27
C TRP A 292 -7.08 -11.65 -8.42
N ASN A 293 -6.83 -12.90 -8.03
CA ASN A 293 -7.71 -13.67 -7.15
C ASN A 293 -7.39 -13.36 -5.69
N LEU A 294 -7.90 -12.22 -5.19
CA LEU A 294 -7.67 -11.78 -3.83
C LEU A 294 -8.40 -12.67 -2.82
N PRO A 295 -7.78 -13.00 -1.66
CA PRO A 295 -8.37 -13.88 -0.67
C PRO A 295 -9.56 -13.20 0.03
N LYS A 296 -10.55 -13.99 0.46
CA LYS A 296 -11.72 -13.47 1.19
C LYS A 296 -11.36 -12.89 2.56
N SER A 297 -10.25 -13.35 3.15
CA SER A 297 -9.72 -12.82 4.41
C SER A 297 -9.17 -11.39 4.32
N LEU A 298 -8.98 -10.85 3.09
CA LEU A 298 -8.40 -9.53 2.87
C LEU A 298 -9.31 -8.42 3.41
N LYS A 299 -8.76 -7.53 4.24
CA LYS A 299 -9.44 -6.40 4.88
C LYS A 299 -8.98 -5.05 4.35
N ARG A 300 -7.68 -4.90 4.04
CA ARG A 300 -7.08 -3.59 3.70
C ARG A 300 -6.21 -3.63 2.47
N ILE A 301 -6.37 -2.62 1.61
CA ILE A 301 -5.58 -2.43 0.39
C ILE A 301 -4.93 -1.05 0.44
N GLY A 302 -3.60 -1.02 0.39
CA GLY A 302 -2.79 0.18 0.53
C GLY A 302 -2.71 1.06 -0.70
N GLN A 303 -2.09 2.23 -0.54
CA GLN A 303 -1.93 3.22 -1.60
C GLN A 303 -1.08 2.67 -2.76
N TRP A 304 -1.57 2.80 -4.00
CA TRP A 304 -0.90 2.31 -5.21
C TRP A 304 -0.59 0.80 -5.20
N ALA A 305 -1.25 0.01 -4.33
CA ALA A 305 -0.96 -1.42 -4.16
C ALA A 305 -1.01 -2.20 -5.48
N PHE A 306 -1.93 -1.85 -6.37
CA PHE A 306 -2.14 -2.43 -7.70
C PHE A 306 -2.01 -1.37 -8.80
N SER A 307 -1.01 -0.51 -8.71
CA SER A 307 -0.75 0.48 -9.75
C SER A 307 -0.04 -0.15 -10.95
N SER A 308 -0.32 0.37 -12.14
CA SER A 308 0.32 -0.07 -13.39
C SER A 308 0.21 -1.57 -13.66
N ILE A 309 -0.92 -2.18 -13.26
CA ILE A 309 -1.26 -3.57 -13.61
C ILE A 309 -1.96 -3.65 -14.97
N GLY A 310 -2.07 -4.85 -15.57
CA GLY A 310 -2.51 -5.03 -16.95
C GLY A 310 -3.96 -5.44 -17.17
N VAL A 311 -4.75 -5.60 -16.09
CA VAL A 311 -6.07 -6.25 -16.15
C VAL A 311 -7.20 -5.38 -16.70
N GLU A 312 -8.21 -6.03 -17.27
CA GLU A 312 -9.46 -5.38 -17.71
C GLU A 312 -10.50 -5.31 -16.59
N GLU A 313 -10.47 -6.24 -15.65
CA GLU A 313 -11.37 -6.33 -14.51
C GLU A 313 -10.59 -6.48 -13.21
N PHE A 314 -11.12 -5.90 -12.13
CA PHE A 314 -10.57 -6.06 -10.79
C PHE A 314 -11.68 -6.36 -9.79
N ASN A 315 -11.49 -7.42 -8.98
CA ASN A 315 -12.51 -7.91 -8.05
C ASN A 315 -12.15 -7.55 -6.61
N ILE A 316 -13.07 -6.89 -5.89
CA ILE A 316 -12.94 -6.54 -4.47
C ILE A 316 -13.70 -7.60 -3.64
N PRO A 317 -13.01 -8.36 -2.76
CA PRO A 317 -13.64 -9.39 -1.92
C PRO A 317 -14.62 -8.85 -0.87
N GLU A 318 -15.41 -9.77 -0.30
CA GLU A 318 -16.48 -9.48 0.66
C GLU A 318 -16.03 -8.77 1.95
N ASN A 319 -14.82 -9.08 2.45
CA ASN A 319 -14.34 -8.57 3.75
C ASN A 319 -13.43 -7.34 3.65
N VAL A 320 -13.17 -6.83 2.46
CA VAL A 320 -12.40 -5.59 2.29
C VAL A 320 -13.19 -4.44 2.90
N GLU A 321 -12.64 -3.85 3.96
CA GLU A 321 -13.23 -2.76 4.75
C GLU A 321 -12.56 -1.40 4.50
N SER A 322 -11.31 -1.41 4.02
CA SER A 322 -10.55 -0.19 3.77
C SER A 322 -9.73 -0.27 2.49
N ILE A 323 -9.92 0.72 1.65
CA ILE A 323 -9.16 0.92 0.42
C ILE A 323 -8.59 2.33 0.44
N TYR A 324 -7.26 2.43 0.28
CA TYR A 324 -6.63 3.73 0.17
C TYR A 324 -6.90 4.36 -1.21
N ALA A 325 -7.09 5.67 -1.25
CA ALA A 325 -7.23 6.38 -2.52
C ALA A 325 -6.05 6.05 -3.44
N SER A 326 -6.32 5.88 -4.75
CA SER A 326 -5.29 5.53 -5.74
C SER A 326 -4.73 4.10 -5.62
N PHE A 327 -5.40 3.18 -4.93
CA PHE A 327 -4.92 1.81 -4.76
C PHE A 327 -4.72 1.04 -6.07
N LEU A 328 -5.48 1.40 -7.11
CA LEU A 328 -5.56 0.69 -8.39
C LEU A 328 -5.36 1.63 -9.57
N SER A 329 -4.53 1.21 -10.51
CA SER A 329 -4.43 1.81 -11.83
C SER A 329 -4.08 0.73 -12.86
N SER A 330 -4.86 0.66 -13.94
CA SER A 330 -4.61 -0.25 -15.05
C SER A 330 -5.00 0.41 -16.35
N SER A 331 -4.07 0.47 -17.29
CA SER A 331 -4.33 1.07 -18.59
C SER A 331 -5.41 0.35 -19.40
N ASN A 332 -5.81 -0.84 -18.98
CA ASN A 332 -6.81 -1.68 -19.64
C ASN A 332 -8.11 -1.82 -18.84
N LEU A 333 -8.19 -1.26 -17.63
CA LEU A 333 -9.33 -1.45 -16.73
C LEU A 333 -10.64 -0.97 -17.36
N VAL A 334 -11.60 -1.86 -17.49
CA VAL A 334 -12.94 -1.63 -18.00
C VAL A 334 -13.95 -1.53 -16.85
N LYS A 335 -13.75 -2.36 -15.81
CA LYS A 335 -14.63 -2.37 -14.63
C LYS A 335 -13.93 -2.83 -13.36
N VAL A 336 -14.44 -2.35 -12.24
CA VAL A 336 -14.17 -2.87 -10.89
C VAL A 336 -15.44 -3.56 -10.41
N ASN A 337 -15.32 -4.82 -10.01
CA ASN A 337 -16.40 -5.59 -9.41
C ASN A 337 -16.25 -5.58 -7.88
N VAL A 338 -17.35 -5.63 -7.16
CA VAL A 338 -17.37 -5.75 -5.70
C VAL A 338 -18.27 -6.92 -5.33
N ASP A 339 -17.81 -7.79 -4.44
CA ASP A 339 -18.60 -8.91 -3.93
C ASP A 339 -19.92 -8.38 -3.33
N SER A 340 -21.04 -9.02 -3.64
CA SER A 340 -22.38 -8.59 -3.19
C SER A 340 -22.53 -8.50 -1.67
N ASN A 341 -21.77 -9.32 -0.94
CA ASN A 341 -21.76 -9.34 0.52
C ASN A 341 -20.85 -8.27 1.15
N ASN A 342 -20.07 -7.52 0.34
CA ASN A 342 -19.23 -6.45 0.87
C ASN A 342 -20.10 -5.35 1.51
N LYS A 343 -19.75 -5.00 2.75
CA LYS A 343 -20.51 -4.05 3.58
C LYS A 343 -20.05 -2.60 3.43
N TYR A 344 -18.89 -2.38 2.81
CA TYR A 344 -18.20 -1.07 2.80
C TYR A 344 -18.16 -0.44 1.42
N PHE A 345 -18.18 -1.26 0.35
CA PHE A 345 -18.05 -0.82 -1.02
C PHE A 345 -19.15 -1.39 -1.90
N THR A 346 -19.37 -0.75 -3.02
CA THR A 346 -20.27 -1.21 -4.10
C THR A 346 -19.71 -0.81 -5.44
N SER A 347 -20.13 -1.52 -6.48
CA SER A 347 -19.85 -1.17 -7.86
C SER A 347 -21.16 -0.88 -8.61
N VAL A 348 -21.23 0.27 -9.25
CA VAL A 348 -22.34 0.62 -10.14
C VAL A 348 -21.78 0.76 -11.54
N ASP A 349 -22.26 -0.04 -12.47
CA ASP A 349 -21.76 -0.08 -13.85
C ASP A 349 -20.24 -0.20 -13.97
N GLY A 350 -19.60 -0.93 -13.04
CA GLY A 350 -18.15 -1.13 -13.01
C GLY A 350 -17.36 0.03 -12.41
N ILE A 351 -18.01 1.07 -11.91
CA ILE A 351 -17.38 2.20 -11.19
C ILE A 351 -17.43 1.90 -9.70
N LEU A 352 -16.31 2.07 -9.00
CA LEU A 352 -16.20 1.79 -7.57
C LEU A 352 -16.62 2.99 -6.71
N PHE A 353 -17.49 2.72 -5.76
CA PHE A 353 -17.97 3.65 -4.75
C PHE A 353 -17.85 3.06 -3.34
N ASP A 354 -17.99 3.89 -2.32
CA ASP A 354 -18.38 3.43 -1.01
C ASP A 354 -19.81 2.84 -1.03
N LYS A 355 -20.20 2.11 0.01
CA LYS A 355 -21.48 1.37 0.04
C LYS A 355 -22.71 2.24 -0.18
N ASN A 356 -22.68 3.48 0.27
CA ASN A 356 -23.79 4.42 0.20
C ASN A 356 -23.78 5.29 -1.06
N ILE A 357 -22.81 5.09 -1.95
CA ILE A 357 -22.62 5.89 -3.17
C ILE A 357 -22.45 7.39 -2.84
N THR A 358 -21.79 7.69 -1.71
CA THR A 358 -21.47 9.06 -1.32
C THR A 358 -20.06 9.48 -1.74
N ARG A 359 -19.20 8.49 -2.00
CA ARG A 359 -17.82 8.70 -2.38
C ARG A 359 -17.50 7.92 -3.67
N LEU A 360 -17.07 8.60 -4.73
CA LEU A 360 -16.58 8.00 -5.96
C LEU A 360 -15.08 7.71 -5.81
N ILE A 361 -14.71 6.43 -5.79
CA ILE A 361 -13.35 5.99 -5.48
C ILE A 361 -12.53 5.76 -6.75
N LYS A 362 -13.13 5.07 -7.76
CA LYS A 362 -12.41 4.72 -8.98
C LYS A 362 -13.34 4.62 -10.20
N TYR A 363 -13.03 5.41 -11.23
CA TYR A 363 -13.57 5.29 -12.58
C TYR A 363 -12.55 4.53 -13.45
N PRO A 364 -12.94 3.43 -14.12
CA PRO A 364 -12.01 2.63 -14.92
C PRO A 364 -11.45 3.36 -16.14
N GLU A 365 -10.15 3.20 -16.40
CA GLU A 365 -9.38 3.95 -17.40
C GLU A 365 -9.84 3.71 -18.84
N LYS A 366 -10.26 2.49 -19.17
CA LYS A 366 -10.67 2.07 -20.54
C LYS A 366 -12.18 1.93 -20.70
N ARG A 367 -12.97 2.34 -19.70
CA ARG A 367 -14.43 2.35 -19.83
C ARG A 367 -14.86 3.07 -21.12
N GLY A 368 -15.82 2.50 -21.86
CA GLY A 368 -16.14 2.91 -23.22
C GLY A 368 -16.87 4.25 -23.37
N SER A 369 -17.43 4.81 -22.29
CA SER A 369 -18.22 6.05 -22.36
C SER A 369 -17.37 7.28 -22.61
N SER A 370 -17.81 8.15 -23.53
CA SER A 370 -17.21 9.47 -23.78
C SER A 370 -17.73 10.56 -22.85
N SER A 371 -18.83 10.31 -22.15
CA SER A 371 -19.40 11.22 -21.15
C SER A 371 -19.79 10.46 -19.89
N TYR A 372 -19.74 11.16 -18.75
CA TYR A 372 -20.17 10.62 -17.47
C TYR A 372 -20.78 11.72 -16.61
N GLU A 373 -21.90 11.40 -15.98
CA GLU A 373 -22.56 12.24 -15.00
C GLU A 373 -22.40 11.59 -13.62
N VAL A 374 -21.81 12.34 -12.67
CA VAL A 374 -21.61 11.88 -11.30
C VAL A 374 -22.96 11.83 -10.59
N PRO A 375 -23.32 10.71 -9.93
CA PRO A 375 -24.60 10.60 -9.21
C PRO A 375 -24.81 11.69 -8.16
N ASN A 376 -26.04 12.17 -8.01
CA ASN A 376 -26.42 13.20 -7.03
C ASN A 376 -26.32 12.76 -5.55
N THR A 377 -25.96 11.51 -5.28
CA THR A 377 -25.63 11.01 -3.94
C THR A 377 -24.18 11.24 -3.57
N VAL A 378 -23.30 11.45 -4.56
CA VAL A 378 -21.86 11.60 -4.37
C VAL A 378 -21.55 12.99 -3.83
N ASN A 379 -20.89 13.06 -2.67
CA ASN A 379 -20.38 14.31 -2.10
C ASN A 379 -18.85 14.45 -2.22
N THR A 380 -18.15 13.34 -2.48
CA THR A 380 -16.69 13.34 -2.59
C THR A 380 -16.22 12.51 -3.80
N ILE A 381 -15.30 13.08 -4.56
CA ILE A 381 -14.53 12.38 -5.60
C ILE A 381 -13.11 12.21 -5.06
N ASP A 382 -12.61 10.98 -5.03
CA ASP A 382 -11.28 10.67 -4.48
C ASP A 382 -10.13 11.21 -5.34
N ALA A 383 -8.96 11.30 -4.71
CA ALA A 383 -7.71 11.54 -5.42
C ALA A 383 -7.47 10.45 -6.48
N ASN A 384 -7.04 10.87 -7.68
CA ASN A 384 -6.80 10.00 -8.83
C ASN A 384 -8.01 9.15 -9.30
N ALA A 385 -9.25 9.49 -8.91
CA ALA A 385 -10.44 8.72 -9.25
C ALA A 385 -10.64 8.53 -10.76
N PHE A 386 -10.29 9.51 -11.58
CA PHE A 386 -10.35 9.51 -13.06
C PHE A 386 -8.96 9.49 -13.72
N ILE A 387 -7.96 8.97 -13.02
CA ILE A 387 -6.59 8.90 -13.55
C ILE A 387 -6.57 8.16 -14.88
N SER A 388 -5.87 8.74 -15.87
CA SER A 388 -5.60 8.13 -17.18
C SER A 388 -6.82 7.62 -17.95
N CYS A 389 -8.03 8.16 -17.71
CA CYS A 389 -9.24 7.80 -18.44
C CYS A 389 -9.05 8.10 -19.94
N LYS A 390 -9.13 7.04 -20.78
CA LYS A 390 -8.80 7.12 -22.21
C LYS A 390 -9.92 7.59 -23.10
N ASN A 391 -11.16 7.26 -22.74
CA ASN A 391 -12.34 7.49 -23.59
C ASN A 391 -13.20 8.65 -23.09
N LEU A 392 -13.16 8.95 -21.79
CA LEU A 392 -13.96 9.99 -21.16
C LEU A 392 -13.51 11.39 -21.62
N GLN A 393 -14.39 12.11 -22.32
CA GLN A 393 -14.13 13.47 -22.84
C GLN A 393 -14.88 14.55 -22.07
N THR A 394 -16.06 14.22 -21.55
CA THR A 394 -16.90 15.16 -20.78
C THR A 394 -17.33 14.53 -19.47
N ILE A 395 -17.21 15.29 -18.39
CA ILE A 395 -17.76 14.91 -17.08
C ILE A 395 -18.67 16.03 -16.55
N VAL A 396 -19.81 15.63 -15.99
CA VAL A 396 -20.70 16.50 -15.22
C VAL A 396 -20.59 16.14 -13.76
N ILE A 397 -20.16 17.08 -12.95
CA ILE A 397 -20.04 16.96 -11.50
C ILE A 397 -21.35 17.45 -10.89
N ALA A 398 -22.03 16.60 -10.13
CA ALA A 398 -23.31 16.90 -9.52
C ALA A 398 -23.22 18.03 -8.48
N ASP A 399 -24.36 18.69 -8.22
CA ASP A 399 -24.47 19.75 -7.19
C ASP A 399 -24.20 19.23 -5.77
N SER A 400 -24.36 17.94 -5.53
CA SER A 400 -24.06 17.30 -4.24
C SER A 400 -22.56 17.19 -3.94
N VAL A 401 -21.68 17.31 -4.96
CA VAL A 401 -20.24 17.14 -4.78
C VAL A 401 -19.64 18.38 -4.13
N GLU A 402 -19.09 18.21 -2.95
CA GLU A 402 -18.44 19.27 -2.18
C GLU A 402 -16.92 19.29 -2.36
N LYS A 403 -16.31 18.09 -2.62
CA LYS A 403 -14.87 17.91 -2.66
C LYS A 403 -14.42 17.05 -3.84
N ILE A 404 -13.36 17.51 -4.51
CA ILE A 404 -12.63 16.75 -5.53
C ILE A 404 -11.19 16.59 -5.06
N GLY A 405 -10.70 15.35 -5.01
CA GLY A 405 -9.36 15.00 -4.53
C GLY A 405 -8.24 15.43 -5.47
N ASP A 406 -7.02 15.46 -4.94
CA ASP A 406 -5.82 15.84 -5.67
C ASP A 406 -5.60 14.94 -6.90
N SER A 407 -5.22 15.54 -8.04
CA SER A 407 -4.94 14.81 -9.28
C SER A 407 -6.10 13.93 -9.78
N ALA A 408 -7.35 14.23 -9.39
CA ALA A 408 -8.51 13.41 -9.73
C ALA A 408 -8.58 13.10 -11.25
N PHE A 409 -8.16 14.02 -12.11
CA PHE A 409 -8.22 13.90 -13.56
C PHE A 409 -6.85 13.73 -14.24
N TYR A 410 -5.80 13.35 -13.46
CA TYR A 410 -4.43 13.22 -13.98
C TYR A 410 -4.35 12.30 -15.20
N GLY A 411 -3.70 12.76 -16.26
CA GLY A 411 -3.44 11.97 -17.48
C GLY A 411 -4.70 11.57 -18.28
N SER A 412 -5.90 12.02 -17.88
CA SER A 412 -7.14 11.73 -18.59
C SER A 412 -7.20 12.40 -19.95
N LYS A 413 -8.10 11.90 -20.83
CA LYS A 413 -8.44 12.52 -22.12
C LYS A 413 -9.61 13.49 -22.03
N LEU A 414 -9.99 13.89 -20.79
CA LEU A 414 -11.03 14.87 -20.57
C LEU A 414 -10.74 16.19 -21.28
N LYS A 415 -11.76 16.69 -21.97
CA LYS A 415 -11.79 18.00 -22.61
C LYS A 415 -12.63 18.99 -21.82
N THR A 416 -13.75 18.53 -21.28
CA THR A 416 -14.71 19.40 -20.59
C THR A 416 -15.06 18.85 -19.22
N ILE A 417 -14.97 19.71 -18.23
CA ILE A 417 -15.46 19.46 -16.87
C ILE A 417 -16.56 20.48 -16.59
N ASN A 418 -17.77 20.00 -16.34
CA ASN A 418 -18.90 20.82 -15.91
C ASN A 418 -19.06 20.64 -14.40
N LEU A 419 -18.84 21.71 -13.63
CA LEU A 419 -18.91 21.74 -12.18
C LEU A 419 -20.31 22.16 -11.72
N GLY A 420 -20.90 21.38 -10.82
CA GLY A 420 -22.14 21.74 -10.12
C GLY A 420 -21.93 22.79 -9.01
N GLY A 421 -23.04 23.23 -8.44
CA GLY A 421 -23.08 24.32 -7.46
C GLY A 421 -22.53 23.98 -6.08
N GLY A 422 -22.40 22.70 -5.72
CA GLY A 422 -22.03 22.27 -4.38
C GLY A 422 -20.55 22.38 -4.00
N ILE A 423 -19.67 22.60 -4.96
CA ILE A 423 -18.21 22.68 -4.71
C ILE A 423 -17.91 23.85 -3.79
N THR A 424 -17.41 23.56 -2.59
CA THR A 424 -17.06 24.57 -1.58
C THR A 424 -15.57 24.87 -1.46
N ASN A 425 -14.73 23.90 -1.84
CA ASN A 425 -13.28 24.04 -1.79
C ASN A 425 -12.65 23.31 -2.99
N ILE A 426 -12.27 24.09 -3.99
CA ILE A 426 -11.51 23.61 -5.14
C ILE A 426 -10.25 24.50 -5.28
N ASN A 427 -9.12 23.86 -5.34
CA ASN A 427 -7.87 24.46 -5.78
C ASN A 427 -7.54 23.89 -7.16
N ASN A 428 -6.35 24.11 -7.69
CA ASN A 428 -5.97 23.53 -8.99
C ASN A 428 -5.39 22.11 -8.88
N LYS A 429 -5.23 21.55 -7.71
CA LYS A 429 -4.71 20.20 -7.51
C LYS A 429 -5.56 19.09 -8.16
N PRO A 430 -6.91 19.13 -8.18
CA PRO A 430 -7.72 18.17 -8.93
C PRO A 430 -7.37 18.12 -10.42
N PHE A 431 -6.99 19.25 -11.01
CA PHE A 431 -6.71 19.39 -12.44
C PHE A 431 -5.24 19.15 -12.80
N TYR A 432 -4.38 18.86 -11.80
CA TYR A 432 -2.96 18.60 -12.05
C TYR A 432 -2.80 17.45 -13.05
N GLY A 433 -2.04 17.68 -14.12
CA GLY A 433 -1.81 16.69 -15.18
C GLY A 433 -2.98 16.42 -16.13
N ALA A 434 -4.11 17.12 -16.03
CA ALA A 434 -5.24 17.03 -16.97
C ALA A 434 -4.94 17.85 -18.25
N LEU A 435 -3.96 17.41 -19.04
CA LEU A 435 -3.36 18.20 -20.11
C LEU A 435 -4.21 18.35 -21.38
N ASN A 436 -5.28 17.56 -21.52
CA ASN A 436 -6.19 17.64 -22.67
C ASN A 436 -7.39 18.58 -22.43
N LEU A 437 -7.46 19.15 -21.22
CA LEU A 437 -8.60 19.97 -20.81
C LEU A 437 -8.67 21.25 -21.61
N THR A 438 -9.84 21.52 -22.18
CA THR A 438 -10.14 22.72 -22.96
C THR A 438 -11.13 23.64 -22.25
N ASN A 439 -12.01 23.08 -21.40
CA ASN A 439 -13.05 23.85 -20.72
C ASN A 439 -13.28 23.36 -19.28
N ILE A 440 -13.39 24.30 -18.36
CA ILE A 440 -13.94 24.10 -17.02
C ILE A 440 -15.11 25.06 -16.88
N ASN A 441 -16.33 24.52 -16.77
CA ASN A 441 -17.54 25.32 -16.68
C ASN A 441 -18.17 25.15 -15.30
N VAL A 442 -18.63 26.22 -14.69
CA VAL A 442 -19.55 26.20 -13.56
C VAL A 442 -20.94 26.34 -14.16
N ILE A 443 -21.72 25.24 -14.15
CA ILE A 443 -23.00 25.15 -14.91
C ILE A 443 -24.22 25.50 -14.08
N THR A 444 -24.10 25.51 -12.75
CA THR A 444 -25.13 25.94 -11.81
C THR A 444 -24.59 27.05 -10.93
N GLU A 445 -25.45 27.81 -10.27
CA GLU A 445 -25.00 28.88 -9.37
C GLU A 445 -24.16 28.31 -8.24
N ASN A 446 -22.99 28.92 -8.03
CA ASN A 446 -22.06 28.55 -6.98
C ASN A 446 -21.59 29.82 -6.26
N ASP A 447 -21.62 29.80 -4.93
CA ASP A 447 -21.28 30.95 -4.07
C ASP A 447 -19.77 31.25 -4.02
N LYS A 448 -18.93 30.30 -4.44
CA LYS A 448 -17.46 30.38 -4.31
C LYS A 448 -16.74 30.52 -5.65
N TYR A 449 -17.35 29.98 -6.73
CA TYR A 449 -16.68 29.85 -8.03
C TYR A 449 -17.57 30.26 -9.18
N GLU A 450 -16.93 30.70 -10.24
CA GLU A 450 -17.55 30.98 -11.54
C GLU A 450 -16.58 30.68 -12.67
N SER A 451 -17.08 30.52 -13.86
CA SER A 451 -16.27 30.31 -15.05
C SER A 451 -16.60 31.31 -16.13
N GLU A 452 -15.59 31.68 -16.92
CA GLU A 452 -15.74 32.50 -18.10
C GLU A 452 -14.88 31.94 -19.24
N ASN A 453 -15.49 31.73 -20.41
CA ASN A 453 -14.79 31.15 -21.56
C ASN A 453 -14.00 29.88 -21.26
N GLY A 454 -14.53 29.01 -20.37
CA GLY A 454 -13.90 27.76 -19.96
C GLY A 454 -12.79 27.89 -18.94
N VAL A 455 -12.47 29.09 -18.45
CA VAL A 455 -11.48 29.34 -17.39
C VAL A 455 -12.19 29.45 -16.04
N LEU A 456 -11.61 28.83 -15.01
CA LEU A 456 -12.16 28.80 -13.66
C LEU A 456 -11.60 29.94 -12.80
N PHE A 457 -12.47 30.65 -12.12
CA PHE A 457 -12.19 31.73 -11.18
C PHE A 457 -12.89 31.50 -9.85
N ASN A 458 -12.45 32.21 -8.82
CA ASN A 458 -13.29 32.43 -7.64
C ASN A 458 -14.47 33.34 -7.99
N LYS A 459 -15.49 33.38 -7.13
CA LYS A 459 -16.64 34.31 -7.27
C LYS A 459 -16.14 35.75 -7.26
N GLY A 460 -16.57 36.56 -8.23
CA GLY A 460 -16.10 37.94 -8.44
C GLY A 460 -14.79 38.03 -9.22
N LYS A 461 -14.24 36.94 -9.73
CA LYS A 461 -13.07 36.83 -10.63
C LYS A 461 -11.83 37.59 -10.15
N THR A 462 -11.62 37.66 -8.84
CA THR A 462 -10.41 38.27 -8.29
C THR A 462 -9.20 37.32 -8.27
N ILE A 463 -9.46 35.99 -8.34
CA ILE A 463 -8.43 34.95 -8.42
C ILE A 463 -8.68 34.08 -9.64
N LEU A 464 -7.69 33.97 -10.54
CA LEU A 464 -7.69 32.99 -11.61
C LEU A 464 -7.22 31.64 -11.05
N ILE A 465 -8.11 30.66 -10.93
CA ILE A 465 -7.82 29.36 -10.32
C ILE A 465 -7.21 28.41 -11.34
N LYS A 466 -7.84 28.25 -12.52
CA LYS A 466 -7.35 27.33 -13.54
C LYS A 466 -7.73 27.77 -14.94
N CYS A 467 -6.73 28.01 -15.75
CA CYS A 467 -6.85 28.08 -17.21
C CYS A 467 -6.56 26.68 -17.77
N PRO A 468 -7.48 26.06 -18.53
CA PRO A 468 -7.28 24.74 -19.11
C PRO A 468 -6.04 24.69 -20.00
N PRO A 469 -5.17 23.66 -19.88
CA PRO A 469 -3.91 23.61 -20.63
C PRO A 469 -4.07 23.62 -22.14
N ALA A 470 -5.14 23.00 -22.68
CA ALA A 470 -5.43 22.90 -24.10
C ALA A 470 -6.55 23.84 -24.56
N ILE A 471 -6.74 24.96 -23.88
CA ILE A 471 -7.73 25.98 -24.29
C ILE A 471 -7.48 26.46 -25.72
N ILE A 472 -8.53 26.48 -26.55
CA ILE A 472 -8.41 26.66 -28.02
C ILE A 472 -8.62 28.12 -28.44
N ASN A 473 -8.99 29.03 -27.56
CA ASN A 473 -9.40 30.39 -27.87
C ASN A 473 -8.26 31.32 -28.29
N GLY A 474 -7.50 30.91 -29.29
CA GLY A 474 -6.50 31.77 -29.92
C GLY A 474 -5.09 31.66 -29.32
N GLU A 475 -4.14 32.37 -29.95
CA GLU A 475 -2.72 32.38 -29.54
C GLU A 475 -2.48 33.31 -28.33
N VAL A 476 -3.45 34.19 -28.03
CA VAL A 476 -3.37 35.23 -26.97
C VAL A 476 -4.48 35.03 -25.96
N TYR A 477 -4.15 35.02 -24.68
CA TYR A 477 -5.10 35.04 -23.58
C TYR A 477 -4.96 36.34 -22.78
N GLU A 478 -6.04 37.11 -22.72
CA GLU A 478 -6.12 38.33 -21.91
C GLU A 478 -6.77 37.98 -20.57
N ILE A 479 -6.03 38.20 -19.47
CA ILE A 479 -6.56 38.01 -18.13
C ILE A 479 -7.53 39.14 -17.81
N PRO A 480 -8.75 38.87 -17.30
CA PRO A 480 -9.72 39.90 -16.94
C PRO A 480 -9.17 40.92 -15.94
N ASN A 481 -9.53 42.21 -16.13
CA ASN A 481 -9.10 43.31 -15.27
C ASN A 481 -9.59 43.23 -13.81
N THR A 482 -10.49 42.31 -13.49
CA THR A 482 -10.92 42.03 -12.12
C THR A 482 -9.94 41.15 -11.35
N VAL A 483 -9.03 40.47 -12.06
CA VAL A 483 -8.08 39.51 -11.45
C VAL A 483 -6.99 40.27 -10.69
N VAL A 484 -6.84 39.91 -9.41
CA VAL A 484 -5.82 40.45 -8.50
C VAL A 484 -4.71 39.42 -8.28
N GLU A 485 -5.05 38.12 -8.33
CA GLU A 485 -4.11 37.03 -8.15
C GLU A 485 -4.23 35.99 -9.26
N ILE A 486 -3.10 35.64 -9.86
CA ILE A 486 -2.94 34.44 -10.67
C ILE A 486 -2.61 33.28 -9.72
N GLY A 487 -3.53 32.34 -9.54
CA GLY A 487 -3.42 31.27 -8.56
C GLY A 487 -2.26 30.31 -8.84
N PRO A 488 -1.85 29.51 -7.84
CA PRO A 488 -0.78 28.51 -8.02
C PRO A 488 -1.14 27.50 -9.12
N GLN A 489 -0.19 27.12 -9.99
CA GLN A 489 -0.35 26.16 -11.09
C GLN A 489 -1.51 26.46 -12.07
N SER A 490 -2.01 27.69 -12.08
CA SER A 490 -3.21 28.06 -12.88
C SER A 490 -3.02 27.88 -14.39
N PHE A 491 -1.82 28.12 -14.92
CA PHE A 491 -1.43 27.87 -16.32
C PHE A 491 -0.45 26.70 -16.48
N TYR A 492 -0.29 25.83 -15.48
CA TYR A 492 0.64 24.69 -15.54
C TYR A 492 0.54 23.93 -16.85
N ARG A 493 1.66 23.85 -17.61
CA ARG A 493 1.79 23.22 -18.94
C ARG A 493 0.77 23.70 -19.98
N SER A 494 0.35 24.95 -19.90
CA SER A 494 -0.54 25.55 -20.90
C SER A 494 0.12 25.60 -22.28
N GLN A 495 -0.70 25.42 -23.31
CA GLN A 495 -0.29 25.51 -24.71
C GLN A 495 -0.43 26.94 -25.28
N ILE A 496 -0.83 27.92 -24.46
CA ILE A 496 -1.00 29.32 -24.84
C ILE A 496 0.37 29.89 -25.23
N LYS A 497 0.39 30.72 -26.29
CA LYS A 497 1.62 31.39 -26.74
C LYS A 497 1.84 32.72 -26.08
N ASN A 498 0.80 33.51 -25.89
CA ASN A 498 0.91 34.85 -25.35
C ASN A 498 -0.11 35.06 -24.23
N VAL A 499 0.32 35.69 -23.12
CA VAL A 499 -0.57 36.07 -22.01
C VAL A 499 -0.39 37.55 -21.69
N ILE A 500 -1.49 38.27 -21.65
CA ILE A 500 -1.54 39.67 -21.22
C ILE A 500 -2.02 39.73 -19.79
N ILE A 501 -1.15 40.20 -18.89
CA ILE A 501 -1.44 40.36 -17.47
C ILE A 501 -1.84 41.82 -17.24
N PRO A 502 -3.07 42.11 -16.77
CA PRO A 502 -3.50 43.49 -16.51
C PRO A 502 -2.83 44.10 -15.26
N SER A 503 -2.86 45.43 -15.14
CA SER A 503 -2.29 46.15 -13.99
C SER A 503 -3.00 45.89 -12.65
N SER A 504 -4.17 45.27 -12.67
CA SER A 504 -4.89 44.81 -11.47
C SER A 504 -4.18 43.67 -10.75
N VAL A 505 -3.40 42.84 -11.48
CA VAL A 505 -2.72 41.67 -10.90
C VAL A 505 -1.57 42.13 -9.99
N LYS A 506 -1.67 41.72 -8.71
CA LYS A 506 -0.66 41.98 -7.66
C LYS A 506 0.26 40.80 -7.43
N LYS A 507 -0.19 39.57 -7.72
CA LYS A 507 0.52 38.36 -7.39
C LYS A 507 0.45 37.30 -8.50
N ILE A 508 1.61 36.73 -8.82
CA ILE A 508 1.75 35.53 -9.64
C ILE A 508 2.13 34.37 -8.71
N GLY A 509 1.23 33.39 -8.54
CA GLY A 509 1.34 32.28 -7.60
C GLY A 509 2.40 31.26 -7.99
N SER A 510 2.74 30.38 -7.06
CA SER A 510 3.75 29.32 -7.25
C SER A 510 3.40 28.43 -8.43
N GLU A 511 4.41 28.11 -9.27
CA GLU A 511 4.28 27.23 -10.44
C GLU A 511 3.16 27.65 -11.41
N SER A 512 2.66 28.88 -11.37
CA SER A 512 1.51 29.31 -12.17
C SER A 512 1.70 29.10 -13.67
N PHE A 513 2.90 29.37 -14.20
CA PHE A 513 3.28 29.12 -15.60
C PHE A 513 4.34 28.02 -15.73
N PHE A 514 4.49 27.15 -14.73
CA PHE A 514 5.49 26.09 -14.76
C PHE A 514 5.32 25.18 -15.98
N GLN A 515 6.43 24.99 -16.75
CA GLN A 515 6.45 24.16 -17.96
C GLN A 515 5.52 24.64 -19.09
N CYS A 516 5.26 25.95 -19.19
CA CYS A 516 4.57 26.51 -20.35
C CYS A 516 5.53 26.57 -21.55
N TYR A 517 5.81 25.41 -22.14
CA TYR A 517 6.81 25.26 -23.22
C TYR A 517 6.48 26.05 -24.50
N ASN A 518 5.22 26.46 -24.69
CA ASN A 518 4.77 27.20 -25.86
C ASN A 518 4.67 28.70 -25.62
N LEU A 519 4.81 29.16 -24.37
CA LEU A 519 4.68 30.58 -24.03
C LEU A 519 5.85 31.38 -24.60
N GLU A 520 5.57 32.27 -25.52
CA GLU A 520 6.53 33.10 -26.28
C GLU A 520 6.60 34.52 -25.71
N GLU A 521 5.43 35.07 -25.28
CA GLU A 521 5.32 36.38 -24.72
C GLU A 521 4.50 36.39 -23.41
N LEU A 522 5.03 37.06 -22.42
CA LEU A 522 4.36 37.35 -21.14
C LEU A 522 4.63 38.81 -20.75
N ASN A 523 3.61 39.62 -20.89
CA ASN A 523 3.71 41.04 -20.56
C ASN A 523 3.30 41.27 -19.10
N LEU A 524 4.29 41.55 -18.25
CA LEU A 524 4.08 41.91 -16.86
C LEU A 524 3.76 43.41 -16.78
N SER A 525 2.62 43.76 -16.18
CA SER A 525 2.20 45.17 -16.03
C SER A 525 2.68 45.81 -14.72
N GLU A 526 2.86 47.11 -14.73
CA GLU A 526 3.07 47.88 -13.48
C GLU A 526 1.88 47.66 -12.55
N GLY A 527 2.19 47.51 -11.25
CA GLY A 527 1.25 47.13 -10.22
C GLY A 527 1.45 45.70 -9.72
N LEU A 528 2.18 44.83 -10.46
CA LEU A 528 2.59 43.52 -9.98
C LEU A 528 3.59 43.69 -8.82
N GLU A 529 3.34 42.97 -7.70
CA GLU A 529 4.13 43.12 -6.47
C GLU A 529 4.96 41.86 -6.14
N ARG A 530 4.43 40.66 -6.49
CA ARG A 530 5.04 39.39 -6.08
C ARG A 530 5.02 38.34 -7.17
N ILE A 531 6.16 37.62 -7.32
CA ILE A 531 6.29 36.42 -8.18
C ILE A 531 6.83 35.30 -7.32
N GLU A 532 6.01 34.26 -7.15
CA GLU A 532 6.24 33.14 -6.22
C GLU A 532 7.10 32.02 -6.82
N TRP A 533 7.38 31.01 -6.01
CA TRP A 533 8.25 29.88 -6.30
C TRP A 533 7.93 29.19 -7.64
N ARG A 534 8.96 29.02 -8.47
CA ARG A 534 8.90 28.37 -9.79
C ARG A 534 7.84 28.92 -10.75
N ALA A 535 7.35 30.12 -10.51
CA ALA A 535 6.21 30.67 -11.26
C ALA A 535 6.38 30.59 -12.77
N LEU A 536 7.58 30.80 -13.28
CA LEU A 536 7.93 30.83 -14.71
C LEU A 536 9.00 29.79 -15.08
N GLN A 537 9.27 28.82 -14.22
CA GLN A 537 10.31 27.81 -14.46
C GLN A 537 9.98 26.99 -15.72
N GLN A 538 11.00 26.80 -16.58
CA GLN A 538 10.91 26.04 -17.84
C GLN A 538 9.97 26.65 -18.90
N CYS A 539 9.77 27.97 -18.91
CA CYS A 539 9.12 28.68 -20.03
C CYS A 539 10.19 28.99 -21.10
N ASN A 540 10.67 27.98 -21.81
CA ASN A 540 11.91 28.05 -22.61
C ASN A 540 11.78 28.90 -23.90
N LYS A 541 10.56 29.19 -24.37
CA LYS A 541 10.33 30.03 -25.55
C LYS A 541 10.29 31.51 -25.26
N ILE A 542 10.13 31.92 -24.01
CA ILE A 542 10.21 33.34 -23.63
C ILE A 542 11.67 33.80 -23.85
N LYS A 543 11.85 34.77 -24.75
CA LYS A 543 13.19 35.34 -25.08
C LYS A 543 13.61 36.44 -24.12
N THR A 544 12.65 37.23 -23.72
CA THR A 544 12.84 38.41 -22.85
C THR A 544 11.65 38.55 -21.93
N ILE A 545 11.92 38.91 -20.69
CA ILE A 545 10.90 39.32 -19.74
C ILE A 545 11.33 40.62 -19.08
N VAL A 546 10.43 41.60 -19.05
CA VAL A 546 10.67 42.86 -18.38
C VAL A 546 9.94 42.81 -17.04
N VAL A 547 10.69 42.87 -15.96
CA VAL A 547 10.13 42.89 -14.60
C VAL A 547 9.76 44.34 -14.25
N PRO A 548 8.47 44.62 -13.91
CA PRO A 548 8.02 45.96 -13.54
C PRO A 548 8.72 46.50 -12.31
N SER A 549 8.80 47.83 -12.20
CA SER A 549 9.43 48.53 -11.05
C SER A 549 8.64 48.29 -9.74
N SER A 550 7.36 47.97 -9.84
CA SER A 550 6.46 47.68 -8.72
C SER A 550 6.75 46.35 -8.02
N VAL A 551 7.52 45.43 -8.65
CA VAL A 551 7.79 44.10 -8.07
C VAL A 551 8.76 44.25 -6.88
N THR A 552 8.30 43.81 -5.71
CA THR A 552 9.06 43.86 -4.45
C THR A 552 9.57 42.49 -4.01
N TYR A 553 9.01 41.40 -4.55
CA TYR A 553 9.41 40.03 -4.22
C TYR A 553 9.45 39.14 -5.46
N ILE A 554 10.56 38.42 -5.63
CA ILE A 554 10.72 37.35 -6.62
C ILE A 554 11.40 36.17 -5.92
N ASP A 555 10.78 34.97 -5.99
CA ASP A 555 11.39 33.76 -5.47
C ASP A 555 12.61 33.34 -6.31
N LYS A 556 13.64 32.81 -5.64
CA LYS A 556 14.96 32.49 -6.24
C LYS A 556 14.89 31.46 -7.39
N GLU A 557 13.88 30.56 -7.42
CA GLU A 557 13.71 29.57 -8.46
C GLU A 557 12.70 29.96 -9.55
N CYS A 558 12.15 31.18 -9.46
CA CYS A 558 11.08 31.66 -10.33
C CYS A 558 11.40 31.49 -11.82
N PHE A 559 12.61 31.87 -12.25
CA PHE A 559 13.05 31.90 -13.66
C PHE A 559 14.01 30.74 -14.03
N ARG A 560 14.13 29.73 -13.21
CA ARG A 560 15.06 28.61 -13.45
C ARG A 560 14.79 27.95 -14.80
N SER A 561 15.86 27.73 -15.59
CA SER A 561 15.79 27.14 -16.93
C SER A 561 14.93 27.96 -17.91
N MET A 562 14.88 29.25 -17.78
CA MET A 562 14.43 30.17 -18.81
C MET A 562 15.61 30.66 -19.69
N GLY A 563 15.30 31.18 -20.89
CA GLY A 563 16.26 31.88 -21.73
C GLY A 563 16.80 33.14 -21.04
N ARG A 564 17.58 33.97 -21.78
CA ARG A 564 18.19 35.21 -21.23
C ARG A 564 17.11 36.17 -20.69
N ILE A 565 17.24 36.55 -19.44
CA ILE A 565 16.40 37.57 -18.79
C ILE A 565 17.10 38.92 -18.98
N ASN A 566 16.49 39.82 -19.72
CA ASN A 566 16.95 41.22 -19.77
C ASN A 566 16.39 41.96 -18.55
N GLN A 567 17.25 42.22 -17.59
CA GLN A 567 16.95 43.11 -16.47
C GLN A 567 17.25 44.56 -16.90
N ASN A 568 16.22 45.29 -17.30
CA ASN A 568 16.34 46.74 -17.34
C ASN A 568 15.96 47.26 -15.95
N ASN A 569 16.94 47.37 -15.05
CA ASN A 569 17.08 48.40 -14.01
C ASN A 569 18.07 47.98 -12.92
N ASP A 570 18.90 48.91 -12.52
CA ASP A 570 19.93 48.91 -11.47
C ASP A 570 19.38 48.69 -10.05
N LYS A 571 18.53 47.69 -9.82
CA LYS A 571 18.03 47.39 -8.47
C LYS A 571 18.24 45.92 -8.12
N LYS A 572 19.25 45.73 -7.24
CA LYS A 572 19.49 44.51 -6.44
C LYS A 572 19.60 43.23 -7.23
N SER A 573 20.77 42.65 -7.25
CA SER A 573 21.01 41.25 -7.64
C SER A 573 20.01 40.33 -6.94
N TRP A 574 18.92 39.98 -7.63
CA TRP A 574 18.03 38.90 -7.24
C TRP A 574 18.80 37.61 -7.46
N GLY A 575 19.57 37.10 -6.52
CA GLY A 575 20.32 35.85 -6.48
C GLY A 575 20.11 34.81 -7.60
N LEU A 576 20.09 35.26 -8.84
CA LEU A 576 19.94 34.43 -10.04
C LEU A 576 21.31 33.88 -10.44
N ASN A 577 21.81 32.88 -9.73
CA ASN A 577 22.93 32.07 -10.22
C ASN A 577 22.38 31.10 -11.26
N SER A 578 22.95 31.18 -12.44
CA SER A 578 22.77 30.40 -13.67
C SER A 578 22.70 28.89 -13.44
#